data_72e50be910b308fe2213d34bdf3e45c0
#
_entry.id   72e50be910b308fe2213d34bdf3e45c0
#
_cell.length_a   1.000
_cell.length_b   1.000
_cell.length_c   1.000
_cell.angle_alpha   90.00
_cell.angle_beta   90.00
_cell.angle_gamma   90.00
#
_symmetry.space_group_name_H-M   'P 1'
#
loop_
_entity.id
_entity.type
_entity.pdbx_description
1 polymer ?
#
loop_
_entity_poly.entity_id
_entity_poly.type
_entity_poly.pdbx_seq_one_letter_code
_entity_poly.pdbx_strand_id
1 'polypeptide(L)'
;EIQSGISYKLNHAPFRVSLLGHHLNHWKILYNDPNLQPTIDALSGDTIPVSRPGFGKNLASHFSYALELIASDKLEFRTGFNYFRREQMKLLDRPGLSGFSFGIGIQLKKIKIDYGILIMSAAGSNHYLGISTNFDNWKKKRF
;
A
#
# COMPACT_ATOMS: atom_id res chain seq x y z
N GLU A 1 16.62 6.13 6.24
CA GLU A 1 15.84 5.63 5.09
C GLU A 1 15.68 6.74 4.07
N ILE A 2 15.98 6.43 2.79
CA ILE A 2 15.78 7.37 1.68
C ILE A 2 14.49 6.99 0.96
N GLN A 3 13.59 7.98 0.81
CA GLN A 3 12.34 7.82 0.11
C GLN A 3 12.20 8.91 -0.95
N SER A 4 11.55 8.58 -2.07
CA SER A 4 11.20 9.53 -3.12
C SER A 4 9.83 9.16 -3.69
N GLY A 5 9.05 10.16 -4.02
CA GLY A 5 7.71 9.93 -4.54
C GLY A 5 7.33 10.91 -5.63
N ILE A 6 6.50 10.44 -6.54
CA ILE A 6 5.89 11.24 -7.58
C ILE A 6 4.38 11.02 -7.58
N SER A 7 3.63 12.07 -7.76
CA SER A 7 2.17 12.03 -7.88
C SER A 7 1.72 12.86 -9.06
N TYR A 8 0.84 12.31 -9.87
CA TYR A 8 0.31 12.95 -11.06
C TYR A 8 -1.20 12.85 -11.12
N LYS A 9 -1.88 14.00 -11.21
CA LYS A 9 -3.33 14.08 -11.45
C LYS A 9 -3.58 14.16 -12.94
N LEU A 10 -4.41 13.26 -13.47
CA LEU A 10 -4.79 13.27 -14.89
C LEU A 10 -5.71 14.47 -15.17
N ASN A 11 -5.40 15.22 -16.24
CA ASN A 11 -6.12 16.45 -16.57
C ASN A 11 -7.55 16.22 -17.06
N HIS A 12 -7.82 15.06 -17.70
CA HIS A 12 -9.10 14.73 -18.30
C HIS A 12 -9.82 13.57 -17.63
N ALA A 13 -9.35 13.13 -16.47
CA ALA A 13 -9.94 12.04 -15.70
C ALA A 13 -9.84 12.33 -14.19
N PRO A 14 -10.82 11.89 -13.41
CA PRO A 14 -10.86 12.14 -11.97
C PRO A 14 -9.87 11.25 -11.19
N PHE A 15 -8.73 10.92 -11.79
CA PHE A 15 -7.73 10.04 -11.20
C PHE A 15 -6.44 10.77 -10.88
N ARG A 16 -5.87 10.42 -9.74
CA ARG A 16 -4.48 10.72 -9.36
C ARG A 16 -3.73 9.42 -9.14
N VAL A 17 -2.59 9.29 -9.80
CA VAL A 17 -1.68 8.15 -9.64
C VAL A 17 -0.47 8.62 -8.85
N SER A 18 -0.04 7.81 -7.89
CA SER A 18 1.16 8.10 -7.10
C SER A 18 2.05 6.88 -7.04
N LEU A 19 3.34 7.12 -7.13
CA LEU A 19 4.39 6.13 -6.99
C LEU A 19 5.35 6.59 -5.89
N LEU A 20 5.61 5.73 -4.93
CA LEU A 20 6.55 5.98 -3.86
C LEU A 20 7.65 4.92 -3.90
N GLY A 21 8.90 5.36 -4.01
CA GLY A 21 10.09 4.54 -3.79
C GLY A 21 10.54 4.68 -2.35
N HIS A 22 10.80 3.57 -1.67
CA HIS A 22 11.26 3.54 -0.29
C HIS A 22 12.46 2.61 -0.13
N HIS A 23 13.22 2.79 0.96
CA HIS A 23 14.47 2.04 1.24
C HIS A 23 15.51 2.11 0.12
N LEU A 24 15.59 3.23 -0.61
CA LEU A 24 16.45 3.38 -1.79
C LEU A 24 17.96 3.29 -1.47
N ASN A 25 18.32 3.35 -0.21
CA ASN A 25 19.69 3.19 0.29
C ASN A 25 20.09 1.73 0.57
N HIS A 26 19.16 0.77 0.53
CA HIS A 26 19.41 -0.65 0.77
C HIS A 26 18.73 -1.51 -0.27
N TRP A 27 19.53 -2.21 -1.12
CA TRP A 27 18.98 -3.02 -2.21
C TRP A 27 18.22 -4.27 -1.74
N LYS A 28 18.71 -4.95 -0.70
CA LYS A 28 18.11 -6.19 -0.19
C LYS A 28 17.24 -5.87 1.02
N ILE A 29 15.96 -5.63 0.81
CA ILE A 29 15.00 -5.34 1.88
C ILE A 29 14.08 -6.52 2.21
N LEU A 30 13.97 -7.50 1.30
CA LEU A 30 13.21 -8.72 1.57
C LEU A 30 14.04 -9.65 2.46
N TYR A 31 13.38 -10.18 3.50
CA TYR A 31 13.99 -11.19 4.35
C TYR A 31 14.23 -12.47 3.55
N ASN A 32 15.42 -12.99 3.67
CA ASN A 32 15.82 -14.27 3.11
C ASN A 32 16.43 -15.11 4.24
N ASP A 33 15.73 -16.15 4.66
CA ASP A 33 16.24 -17.02 5.71
C ASP A 33 17.39 -17.87 5.15
N PRO A 34 18.62 -17.74 5.68
CA PRO A 34 19.76 -18.51 5.24
C PRO A 34 19.65 -19.99 5.61
N ASN A 35 18.83 -20.32 6.63
CA ASN A 35 18.68 -21.67 7.15
C ASN A 35 17.54 -22.45 6.47
N LEU A 36 16.78 -21.82 5.59
CA LEU A 36 15.69 -22.48 4.87
C LEU A 36 16.27 -23.53 3.92
N GLN A 37 15.97 -24.79 4.19
CA GLN A 37 16.36 -25.92 3.36
C GLN A 37 15.21 -26.33 2.43
N PRO A 38 15.52 -26.91 1.26
CA PRO A 38 14.50 -27.50 0.40
C PRO A 38 13.69 -28.54 1.17
N THR A 39 12.38 -28.49 1.04
CA THR A 39 11.46 -29.47 1.68
C THR A 39 11.05 -30.51 0.65
N ILE A 40 10.99 -31.77 1.05
CA ILE A 40 10.47 -32.85 0.21
C ILE A 40 8.96 -32.89 0.39
N ASP A 41 8.21 -32.83 -0.70
CA ASP A 41 6.77 -33.03 -0.68
C ASP A 41 6.48 -34.51 -0.32
N ALA A 42 5.79 -34.71 0.78
CA ALA A 42 5.47 -36.06 1.29
C ALA A 42 4.54 -36.85 0.37
N LEU A 43 3.81 -36.22 -0.53
CA LEU A 43 2.86 -36.85 -1.45
C LEU A 43 3.49 -37.20 -2.80
N SER A 44 4.30 -36.31 -3.36
CA SER A 44 4.92 -36.50 -4.68
C SER A 44 6.36 -36.96 -4.64
N GLY A 45 7.04 -36.82 -3.49
CA GLY A 45 8.47 -37.10 -3.35
C GLY A 45 9.35 -36.04 -4.01
N ASP A 46 8.77 -34.97 -4.60
CA ASP A 46 9.51 -33.92 -5.28
C ASP A 46 10.16 -32.94 -4.28
N THR A 47 11.31 -32.47 -4.62
CA THR A 47 11.99 -31.43 -3.83
C THR A 47 11.41 -30.07 -4.15
N ILE A 48 10.76 -29.43 -3.18
CA ILE A 48 10.29 -28.05 -3.28
C ILE A 48 11.48 -27.13 -3.08
N PRO A 49 11.94 -26.42 -4.13
CA PRO A 49 13.09 -25.52 -4.01
C PRO A 49 12.75 -24.32 -3.16
N VAL A 50 13.71 -23.83 -2.38
CA VAL A 50 13.57 -22.57 -1.64
C VAL A 50 13.51 -21.41 -2.60
N SER A 51 12.36 -20.74 -2.66
CA SER A 51 12.18 -19.54 -3.48
C SER A 51 12.90 -18.35 -2.84
N ARG A 52 14.11 -18.03 -3.32
CA ARG A 52 14.83 -16.83 -2.91
C ARG A 52 14.36 -15.62 -3.70
N PRO A 53 14.30 -14.42 -3.07
CA PRO A 53 13.94 -13.20 -3.79
C PRO A 53 14.95 -12.89 -4.89
N GLY A 54 14.52 -12.94 -6.15
CA GLY A 54 15.31 -12.51 -7.29
C GLY A 54 15.37 -10.99 -7.46
N PHE A 55 16.12 -10.53 -8.46
CA PHE A 55 16.28 -9.10 -8.78
C PHE A 55 14.93 -8.37 -8.92
N GLY A 56 13.99 -8.93 -9.70
CA GLY A 56 12.68 -8.32 -9.95
C GLY A 56 11.83 -8.17 -8.69
N LYS A 57 11.86 -9.17 -7.79
CA LYS A 57 11.14 -9.09 -6.50
C LYS A 57 11.75 -8.02 -5.59
N ASN A 58 13.08 -7.95 -5.52
CA ASN A 58 13.77 -6.91 -4.76
C ASN A 58 13.44 -5.52 -5.31
N LEU A 59 13.51 -5.33 -6.63
CA LEU A 59 13.17 -4.06 -7.26
C LEU A 59 11.71 -3.66 -6.97
N ALA A 60 10.75 -4.57 -7.19
CA ALA A 60 9.34 -4.30 -6.93
C ALA A 60 9.05 -3.96 -5.47
N SER A 61 9.83 -4.53 -4.54
CA SER A 61 9.68 -4.28 -3.10
C SER A 61 10.05 -2.85 -2.69
N HIS A 62 10.79 -2.13 -3.52
CA HIS A 62 11.08 -0.71 -3.27
C HIS A 62 9.93 0.21 -3.65
N PHE A 63 8.88 -0.28 -4.32
CA PHE A 63 7.81 0.55 -4.82
C PHE A 63 6.47 0.29 -4.14
N SER A 64 5.78 1.38 -3.85
CA SER A 64 4.38 1.41 -3.45
C SER A 64 3.59 2.22 -4.46
N TYR A 65 2.44 1.71 -4.84
CA TYR A 65 1.54 2.31 -5.82
C TYR A 65 0.29 2.81 -5.12
N ALA A 66 -0.21 3.96 -5.51
CA ALA A 66 -1.49 4.45 -5.05
C ALA A 66 -2.29 5.04 -6.21
N LEU A 67 -3.59 4.79 -6.19
CA LEU A 67 -4.56 5.36 -7.10
C LEU A 67 -5.64 6.04 -6.28
N GLU A 68 -5.94 7.28 -6.61
CA GLU A 68 -7.00 8.07 -6.00
C GLU A 68 -8.03 8.45 -7.07
N LEU A 69 -9.29 8.12 -6.81
CA LEU A 69 -10.44 8.53 -7.60
C LEU A 69 -11.11 9.73 -6.89
N ILE A 70 -11.04 10.89 -7.50
CA ILE A 70 -11.67 12.12 -7.03
C ILE A 70 -13.07 12.19 -7.64
N ALA A 71 -14.04 11.51 -7.01
CA ALA A 71 -15.39 11.40 -7.54
C ALA A 71 -16.13 12.75 -7.53
N SER A 72 -15.81 13.62 -6.56
CA SER A 72 -16.29 15.00 -6.47
C SER A 72 -15.40 15.82 -5.54
N ASP A 73 -15.67 17.12 -5.44
CA ASP A 73 -14.98 18.01 -4.47
C ASP A 73 -15.20 17.58 -3.01
N LYS A 74 -16.15 16.69 -2.77
CA LYS A 74 -16.52 16.21 -1.43
C LYS A 74 -16.20 14.75 -1.16
N LEU A 75 -15.92 13.97 -2.21
CA LEU A 75 -15.77 12.51 -2.10
C LEU A 75 -14.59 12.03 -2.89
N GLU A 76 -13.71 11.32 -2.22
CA GLU A 76 -12.53 10.70 -2.82
C GLU A 76 -12.39 9.26 -2.34
N PHE A 77 -12.02 8.37 -3.26
CA PHE A 77 -11.68 6.99 -2.98
C PHE A 77 -10.19 6.80 -3.25
N ARG A 78 -9.53 6.06 -2.38
CA ARG A 78 -8.10 5.76 -2.47
C ARG A 78 -7.88 4.27 -2.43
N THR A 79 -6.98 3.78 -3.27
CA THR A 79 -6.45 2.42 -3.16
C THR A 79 -4.95 2.46 -3.26
N GLY A 80 -4.28 1.60 -2.52
CA GLY A 80 -2.84 1.50 -2.51
C GLY A 80 -2.39 0.06 -2.50
N PHE A 81 -1.21 -0.17 -3.02
CA PHE A 81 -0.57 -1.46 -3.03
C PHE A 81 0.91 -1.32 -2.67
N ASN A 82 1.34 -2.06 -1.66
CA ASN A 82 2.74 -2.12 -1.23
C ASN A 82 3.27 -3.53 -1.42
N TYR A 83 4.19 -3.69 -2.38
CA TYR A 83 4.74 -4.99 -2.73
C TYR A 83 5.60 -5.58 -1.60
N PHE A 84 6.40 -4.76 -0.92
CA PHE A 84 7.22 -5.19 0.21
C PHE A 84 6.37 -5.81 1.33
N ARG A 85 5.30 -5.13 1.70
CA ARG A 85 4.36 -5.65 2.71
C ARG A 85 3.68 -6.94 2.26
N ARG A 86 3.32 -7.03 0.98
CA ARG A 86 2.76 -8.25 0.42
C ARG A 86 3.72 -9.44 0.59
N GLU A 87 4.99 -9.26 0.23
CA GLU A 87 5.99 -10.34 0.33
C GLU A 87 6.27 -10.76 1.78
N GLN A 88 6.21 -9.81 2.73
CA GLN A 88 6.43 -10.11 4.13
C GLN A 88 5.23 -10.75 4.84
N MET A 89 4.01 -10.43 4.41
CA MET A 89 2.79 -10.79 5.14
C MET A 89 1.91 -11.81 4.42
N LYS A 90 2.24 -12.20 3.21
CA LYS A 90 1.53 -13.27 2.52
C LYS A 90 1.79 -14.60 3.20
N LEU A 91 0.74 -15.36 3.44
CA LEU A 91 0.84 -16.77 3.80
C LEU A 91 1.05 -17.57 2.50
N LEU A 92 1.90 -18.62 2.56
CA LEU A 92 2.20 -19.47 1.40
C LEU A 92 0.94 -20.12 0.83
N ASP A 93 0.06 -20.58 1.72
CA ASP A 93 -1.18 -21.27 1.32
C ASP A 93 -2.33 -20.34 0.96
N ARG A 94 -2.31 -19.09 1.44
CA ARG A 94 -3.38 -18.10 1.21
C ARG A 94 -2.80 -16.68 1.08
N PRO A 95 -2.31 -16.32 -0.09
CA PRO A 95 -1.70 -14.99 -0.30
C PRO A 95 -2.66 -13.81 -0.10
N GLY A 96 -3.98 -14.03 -0.24
CA GLY A 96 -5.03 -13.05 0.02
C GLY A 96 -4.77 -11.66 -0.62
N LEU A 97 -5.36 -10.63 -0.02
CA LEU A 97 -5.18 -9.22 -0.39
C LEU A 97 -4.11 -8.51 0.45
N SER A 98 -3.18 -9.24 1.07
CA SER A 98 -2.10 -8.61 1.86
C SER A 98 -1.32 -7.60 1.02
N GLY A 99 -1.00 -6.46 1.61
CA GLY A 99 -0.34 -5.35 0.94
C GLY A 99 -1.27 -4.36 0.24
N PHE A 100 -2.57 -4.68 0.10
CA PHE A 100 -3.56 -3.71 -0.37
C PHE A 100 -4.09 -2.83 0.76
N SER A 101 -4.43 -1.60 0.40
CA SER A 101 -5.11 -0.64 1.25
C SER A 101 -6.21 0.05 0.47
N PHE A 102 -7.30 0.38 1.17
CA PHE A 102 -8.44 1.10 0.61
C PHE A 102 -8.79 2.24 1.55
N GLY A 103 -9.26 3.34 0.99
CA GLY A 103 -9.65 4.50 1.77
C GLY A 103 -10.79 5.26 1.11
N ILE A 104 -11.56 5.94 1.94
CA ILE A 104 -12.59 6.89 1.54
C ILE A 104 -12.39 8.18 2.31
N GLY A 105 -12.43 9.30 1.61
CA GLY A 105 -12.37 10.64 2.19
C GLY A 105 -13.63 11.42 1.86
N ILE A 106 -14.23 12.03 2.88
CA ILE A 106 -15.43 12.86 2.75
C ILE A 106 -15.08 14.27 3.22
N GLN A 107 -15.11 15.24 2.30
CA GLN A 107 -14.89 16.64 2.58
C GLN A 107 -16.22 17.34 2.83
N LEU A 108 -16.48 17.67 4.08
CA LEU A 108 -17.54 18.58 4.47
C LEU A 108 -17.04 20.03 4.41
N LYS A 109 -17.93 21.01 4.56
CA LYS A 109 -17.56 22.45 4.44
C LYS A 109 -16.37 22.86 5.30
N LYS A 110 -16.25 22.30 6.51
CA LYS A 110 -15.24 22.69 7.51
C LYS A 110 -14.40 21.50 8.01
N ILE A 111 -14.86 20.29 7.79
CA ILE A 111 -14.30 19.07 8.36
C ILE A 111 -14.07 18.08 7.22
N LYS A 112 -12.94 17.40 7.25
CA LYS A 112 -12.67 16.24 6.42
C LYS A 112 -12.66 14.99 7.31
N ILE A 113 -13.35 13.97 6.87
CA ILE A 113 -13.39 12.66 7.52
C ILE A 113 -12.74 11.67 6.56
N ASP A 114 -11.71 10.99 7.01
CA ASP A 114 -10.99 9.97 6.26
C ASP A 114 -11.14 8.63 6.98
N TYR A 115 -11.52 7.60 6.26
CA TYR A 115 -11.50 6.22 6.72
C TYR A 115 -10.65 5.38 5.82
N GLY A 116 -9.84 4.51 6.40
CA GLY A 116 -8.95 3.62 5.67
C GLY A 116 -8.88 2.23 6.27
N ILE A 117 -8.72 1.25 5.41
CA ILE A 117 -8.45 -0.14 5.77
C ILE A 117 -7.16 -0.59 5.10
N LEU A 118 -6.29 -1.21 5.86
CA LEU A 118 -5.06 -1.81 5.40
C LEU A 118 -5.11 -3.31 5.66
N ILE A 119 -5.06 -4.09 4.61
CA ILE A 119 -5.08 -5.55 4.71
C ILE A 119 -3.65 -6.02 4.96
N MET A 120 -3.42 -6.51 6.18
CA MET A 120 -2.10 -6.96 6.62
C MET A 120 -1.85 -8.40 6.12
N SER A 121 -2.78 -9.30 6.43
CA SER A 121 -2.67 -10.71 6.06
C SER A 121 -4.07 -11.32 5.95
N ALA A 122 -4.16 -12.60 5.64
CA ALA A 122 -5.43 -13.31 5.68
C ALA A 122 -6.06 -13.37 7.09
N ALA A 123 -5.26 -13.11 8.13
CA ALA A 123 -5.70 -13.15 9.53
C ALA A 123 -6.16 -11.80 10.08
N GLY A 124 -5.91 -10.68 9.40
CA GLY A 124 -6.31 -9.39 9.93
C GLY A 124 -6.08 -8.17 9.04
N SER A 125 -6.80 -7.12 9.40
CA SER A 125 -6.70 -5.80 8.78
C SER A 125 -6.63 -4.71 9.84
N ASN A 126 -5.98 -3.60 9.52
CA ASN A 126 -5.95 -2.40 10.35
C ASN A 126 -6.92 -1.37 9.80
N HIS A 127 -7.66 -0.73 10.69
CA HIS A 127 -8.63 0.30 10.37
C HIS A 127 -8.14 1.64 10.89
N TYR A 128 -8.28 2.67 10.10
CA TYR A 128 -7.88 4.03 10.43
C TYR A 128 -9.06 4.97 10.25
N LEU A 129 -9.31 5.80 11.24
CA LEU A 129 -10.27 6.89 11.17
C LEU A 129 -9.54 8.19 11.44
N GLY A 130 -9.63 9.14 10.52
CA GLY A 130 -9.05 10.47 10.63
C GLY A 130 -10.12 11.54 10.54
N ILE A 131 -10.02 12.56 11.38
CA ILE A 131 -10.84 13.76 11.30
C ILE A 131 -9.89 14.95 11.25
N SER A 132 -10.02 15.78 10.22
CA SER A 132 -9.20 16.97 10.05
C SER A 132 -10.06 18.19 9.77
N THR A 133 -9.58 19.37 10.17
CA THR A 133 -10.26 20.63 9.89
C THR A 133 -9.25 21.68 9.45
N ASN A 134 -9.67 22.55 8.55
CA ASN A 134 -8.88 23.74 8.16
C ASN A 134 -9.51 24.98 8.80
N PHE A 135 -8.76 25.66 9.67
CA PHE A 135 -9.23 26.84 10.39
C PHE A 135 -9.51 28.03 9.46
N ASP A 136 -8.92 28.10 8.28
CA ASP A 136 -9.24 29.17 7.31
C ASP A 136 -10.69 29.11 6.82
N ASN A 137 -11.28 27.92 6.81
CA ASN A 137 -12.69 27.72 6.46
C ASN A 137 -13.66 28.19 7.57
N TRP A 138 -13.13 28.52 8.77
CA TRP A 138 -13.92 29.03 9.90
C TRP A 138 -13.94 30.54 9.96
N LYS A 139 -12.97 31.21 9.32
CA LYS A 139 -12.97 32.67 9.24
C LYS A 139 -14.14 33.11 8.37
N LYS A 140 -15.09 33.84 8.93
CA LYS A 140 -16.13 34.54 8.16
C LYS A 140 -15.42 35.47 7.17
N LYS A 141 -15.69 35.34 5.86
CA LYS A 141 -15.36 36.40 4.90
C LYS A 141 -16.07 37.65 5.40
N ARG A 142 -15.32 38.61 5.96
CA ARG A 142 -15.83 39.96 6.16
C ARG A 142 -15.91 40.55 4.75
N PHE A 143 -17.13 40.80 4.31
CA PHE A 143 -17.41 41.66 3.18
C PHE A 143 -17.15 43.12 3.57
#